data_5bd76570c9c668aaacc3132b403bb3ad
#
_entry.id   5bd76570c9c668aaacc3132b403bb3ad
#
_cell.length_a   1.000
_cell.length_b   1.000
_cell.length_c   1.000
_cell.angle_alpha   90.00
_cell.angle_beta   90.00
_cell.angle_gamma   90.00
#
_symmetry.space_group_name_H-M   'P 1'
#
loop_
_entity.id
_entity.type
_entity.pdbx_description
1 polymer ?
#
loop_
_entity_poly.entity_id
_entity_poly.type
_entity_poly.pdbx_seq_one_letter_code
_entity_poly.pdbx_strand_id
1 'polypeptide(L)'
;MNLLIFSYAMFGNAHVATITPDQLMDAIAVVESNRGATSENVYQLNPIYVRDVCRITGQRITFEQAVGDPAVARSCIEAYWDYYGHRYYLLAKKRADAQVLARIHNGGPDGWRRPSTRAYWYRVKSALIANGCGGAR
;
A
#
# COMPACT_ATOMS: atom_id res chain seq x y z
N MET A 1 13.04 -12.56 -3.78
CA MET A 1 11.71 -12.14 -3.27
C MET A 1 11.91 -11.59 -1.85
N ASN A 2 12.00 -10.28 -1.72
CA ASN A 2 12.11 -9.67 -0.39
C ASN A 2 10.72 -9.65 0.25
N LEU A 3 10.52 -10.51 1.22
CA LEU A 3 9.32 -10.50 2.05
C LEU A 3 9.39 -9.24 2.92
N LEU A 4 8.71 -8.17 2.51
CA LEU A 4 8.56 -6.99 3.35
C LEU A 4 7.60 -7.35 4.49
N ILE A 5 8.15 -7.68 5.63
CA ILE A 5 7.38 -7.93 6.84
C ILE A 5 7.28 -6.61 7.59
N PHE A 6 6.06 -6.08 7.72
CA PHE A 6 5.82 -4.85 8.45
C PHE A 6 5.39 -5.17 9.87
N SER A 7 6.14 -4.67 10.83
CA SER A 7 5.70 -4.68 12.22
C SER A 7 5.02 -3.36 12.53
N TYR A 8 3.74 -3.40 12.83
CA TYR A 8 2.97 -2.25 13.25
C TYR A 8 2.36 -2.48 14.63
N ALA A 9 2.79 -1.67 15.60
CA ALA A 9 2.19 -1.68 16.92
C ALA A 9 0.89 -0.87 16.91
N MET A 10 -0.25 -1.55 16.98
CA MET A 10 -1.55 -0.89 16.92
C MET A 10 -2.01 -0.32 18.27
N PHE A 11 -1.53 -0.85 19.38
CA PHE A 11 -1.83 -0.37 20.74
C PHE A 11 -0.68 -0.70 21.69
N GLY A 12 -0.38 0.17 22.63
CA GLY A 12 0.73 0.02 23.54
C GLY A 12 0.80 -1.33 24.26
N ASN A 13 1.98 -1.88 24.34
CA ASN A 13 2.43 -3.04 25.13
C ASN A 13 1.84 -4.43 24.87
N ALA A 14 1.13 -4.69 23.79
CA ALA A 14 0.68 -6.05 23.47
C ALA A 14 0.89 -6.36 21.98
N HIS A 15 1.71 -7.36 21.72
CA HIS A 15 1.92 -8.01 20.43
C HIS A 15 1.97 -7.08 19.21
N VAL A 16 3.18 -6.86 18.70
CA VAL A 16 3.39 -6.25 17.39
C VAL A 16 2.72 -7.17 16.36
N ALA A 17 1.57 -6.76 15.84
CA ALA A 17 0.91 -7.48 14.77
C ALA A 17 1.72 -7.27 13.49
N THR A 18 2.21 -8.35 12.91
CA THR A 18 2.88 -8.31 11.62
C THR A 18 1.83 -8.28 10.51
N ILE A 19 1.81 -7.20 9.74
CA ILE A 19 0.92 -7.04 8.59
C ILE A 19 1.72 -7.38 7.34
N THR A 20 1.23 -8.33 6.54
CA THR A 20 1.85 -8.68 5.26
C THR A 20 1.46 -7.68 4.17
N PRO A 21 2.27 -7.55 3.09
CA PRO A 21 1.87 -6.75 1.93
C PRO A 21 0.51 -7.14 1.36
N ASP A 22 0.20 -8.43 1.28
CA ASP A 22 -1.09 -8.91 0.80
C ASP A 22 -2.25 -8.47 1.69
N GLN A 23 -2.10 -8.57 3.00
CA GLN A 23 -3.12 -8.07 3.95
C GLN A 23 -3.34 -6.57 3.80
N LEU A 24 -2.27 -5.80 3.60
CA LEU A 24 -2.38 -4.37 3.37
C LEU A 24 -3.08 -4.07 2.03
N MET A 25 -2.76 -4.79 0.98
CA MET A 25 -3.43 -4.66 -0.32
C MET A 25 -4.92 -5.03 -0.24
N ASP A 26 -5.27 -6.08 0.49
CA ASP A 26 -6.68 -6.45 0.71
C ASP A 26 -7.46 -5.34 1.41
N ALA A 27 -6.87 -4.72 2.43
CA ALA A 27 -7.48 -3.59 3.14
C ALA A 27 -7.61 -2.36 2.22
N ILE A 28 -6.62 -2.10 1.39
CA ILE A 28 -6.67 -1.02 0.38
C ILE A 28 -7.80 -1.28 -0.62
N ALA A 29 -7.97 -2.50 -1.11
CA ALA A 29 -9.06 -2.83 -2.02
C ALA A 29 -10.44 -2.56 -1.40
N VAL A 30 -10.64 -2.87 -0.11
CA VAL A 30 -11.86 -2.53 0.62
C VAL A 30 -12.09 -1.02 0.67
N VAL A 31 -11.07 -0.25 1.03
CA VAL A 31 -11.16 1.22 1.11
C VAL A 31 -11.46 1.83 -0.26
N GLU A 32 -10.77 1.36 -1.30
CA GLU A 32 -10.95 1.89 -2.66
C GLU A 32 -12.32 1.52 -3.24
N SER A 33 -12.89 0.35 -2.90
CA SER A 33 -14.25 -0.02 -3.31
C SER A 33 -15.29 0.98 -2.78
N ASN A 34 -15.10 1.46 -1.56
CA ASN A 34 -15.96 2.49 -0.95
C ASN A 34 -15.73 3.90 -1.52
N ARG A 35 -14.66 4.09 -2.29
CA ARG A 35 -14.31 5.35 -2.95
C ARG A 35 -14.60 5.35 -4.45
N GLY A 36 -15.34 4.36 -4.94
CA GLY A 36 -15.75 4.26 -6.33
C GLY A 36 -14.81 3.46 -7.23
N ALA A 37 -13.89 2.65 -6.66
CA ALA A 37 -13.15 1.70 -7.45
C ALA A 37 -14.08 0.71 -8.14
N THR A 38 -13.76 0.35 -9.37
CA THR A 38 -14.51 -0.64 -10.15
C THR A 38 -13.89 -2.02 -9.97
N SER A 39 -14.64 -3.07 -10.38
CA SER A 39 -14.10 -4.43 -10.45
C SER A 39 -12.91 -4.56 -11.40
N GLU A 40 -12.74 -3.61 -12.32
CA GLU A 40 -11.65 -3.58 -13.28
C GLU A 40 -10.40 -2.84 -12.75
N ASN A 41 -10.54 -2.06 -11.67
CA ASN A 41 -9.43 -1.32 -11.05
C ASN A 41 -9.63 -1.26 -9.54
N VAL A 42 -9.53 -2.41 -8.90
CA VAL A 42 -9.84 -2.59 -7.46
C VAL A 42 -8.94 -1.78 -6.52
N TYR A 43 -7.73 -1.42 -6.94
CA TYR A 43 -6.78 -0.63 -6.14
C TYR A 43 -6.74 0.85 -6.52
N GLN A 44 -7.59 1.29 -7.44
CA GLN A 44 -7.59 2.64 -8.02
C GLN A 44 -6.21 3.12 -8.50
N LEU A 45 -5.48 2.26 -9.19
CA LEU A 45 -4.26 2.67 -9.86
C LEU A 45 -4.58 3.72 -10.94
N ASN A 46 -3.70 4.66 -11.14
CA ASN A 46 -3.81 5.64 -12.20
C ASN A 46 -2.67 5.51 -13.21
N PRO A 47 -2.78 6.10 -14.41
CA PRO A 47 -1.75 5.98 -15.44
C PRO A 47 -0.37 6.48 -15.00
N ILE A 48 -0.31 7.49 -14.15
CA ILE A 48 0.96 8.03 -13.62
C ILE A 48 1.65 7.00 -12.74
N TYR A 49 0.88 6.31 -11.88
CA TYR A 49 1.38 5.24 -11.03
C TYR A 49 2.03 4.12 -11.86
N VAL A 50 1.31 3.63 -12.87
CA VAL A 50 1.80 2.54 -13.74
C VAL A 50 3.03 2.99 -14.54
N ARG A 51 3.05 4.21 -15.05
CA ARG A 51 4.22 4.77 -15.75
C ARG A 51 5.44 4.83 -14.84
N ASP A 52 5.25 5.20 -13.58
CA ASP A 52 6.33 5.25 -12.60
C ASP A 52 6.87 3.85 -12.28
N VAL A 53 5.99 2.85 -12.17
CA VAL A 53 6.39 1.45 -12.02
C VAL A 53 7.21 0.98 -13.23
N CYS A 54 6.81 1.32 -14.44
CA CYS A 54 7.60 1.00 -15.65
C CYS A 54 8.99 1.62 -15.59
N ARG A 55 9.08 2.87 -15.16
CA ARG A 55 10.38 3.56 -14.97
C ARG A 55 11.24 2.86 -13.92
N ILE A 56 10.65 2.46 -12.80
CA ILE A 56 11.35 1.81 -11.68
C ILE A 56 11.86 0.44 -12.07
N THR A 57 11.04 -0.34 -12.77
CA THR A 57 11.32 -1.77 -13.06
C THR A 57 11.98 -2.01 -14.40
N GLY A 58 11.93 -1.06 -15.31
CA GLY A 58 12.32 -1.24 -16.72
C GLY A 58 11.32 -2.08 -17.53
N GLN A 59 10.21 -2.50 -16.93
CA GLN A 59 9.16 -3.28 -17.61
C GLN A 59 8.26 -2.37 -18.45
N ARG A 60 7.66 -2.96 -19.48
CA ARG A 60 6.67 -2.31 -20.33
C ARG A 60 5.30 -2.86 -19.97
N ILE A 61 4.59 -2.16 -19.10
CA ILE A 61 3.23 -2.50 -18.66
C ILE A 61 2.30 -1.36 -19.08
N THR A 62 1.23 -1.68 -19.81
CA THR A 62 0.19 -0.69 -20.09
C THR A 62 -0.72 -0.51 -18.89
N PHE A 63 -1.41 0.64 -18.83
CA PHE A 63 -2.40 0.88 -17.78
C PHE A 63 -3.50 -0.20 -17.80
N GLU A 64 -3.98 -0.56 -18.97
CA GLU A 64 -5.01 -1.60 -19.15
C GLU A 64 -4.54 -2.96 -18.65
N GLN A 65 -3.29 -3.34 -18.91
CA GLN A 65 -2.72 -4.57 -18.36
C GLN A 65 -2.62 -4.53 -16.83
N ALA A 66 -2.21 -3.40 -16.28
CA ALA A 66 -2.05 -3.25 -14.83
C ALA A 66 -3.38 -3.34 -14.09
N VAL A 67 -4.45 -2.78 -14.63
CA VAL A 67 -5.77 -2.77 -13.98
C VAL A 67 -6.61 -3.99 -14.34
N GLY A 68 -6.41 -4.59 -15.51
CA GLY A 68 -7.20 -5.72 -16.00
C GLY A 68 -6.87 -7.07 -15.36
N ASP A 69 -5.74 -7.17 -14.65
CA ASP A 69 -5.30 -8.38 -13.94
C ASP A 69 -4.88 -8.01 -12.51
N PRO A 70 -5.61 -8.50 -11.48
CA PRO A 70 -5.26 -8.23 -10.09
C PRO A 70 -3.84 -8.65 -9.70
N ALA A 71 -3.31 -9.71 -10.29
CA ALA A 71 -1.93 -10.14 -10.04
C ALA A 71 -0.92 -9.13 -10.58
N VAL A 72 -1.16 -8.59 -11.76
CA VAL A 72 -0.33 -7.52 -12.35
C VAL A 72 -0.43 -6.24 -11.53
N ALA A 73 -1.63 -5.86 -11.10
CA ALA A 73 -1.85 -4.70 -10.23
C ALA A 73 -1.07 -4.83 -8.92
N ARG A 74 -1.12 -6.00 -8.26
CA ARG A 74 -0.36 -6.26 -7.03
C ARG A 74 1.15 -6.19 -7.25
N SER A 75 1.66 -6.73 -8.35
CA SER A 75 3.07 -6.62 -8.72
C SER A 75 3.50 -5.17 -8.91
N CYS A 76 2.65 -4.34 -9.51
CA CYS A 76 2.89 -2.89 -9.63
C CYS A 76 2.97 -2.21 -8.26
N ILE A 77 2.06 -2.54 -7.36
CA ILE A 77 2.04 -1.98 -6.00
C ILE A 77 3.29 -2.40 -5.22
N GLU A 78 3.68 -3.68 -5.28
CA GLU A 78 4.89 -4.18 -4.64
C GLU A 78 6.14 -3.45 -5.13
N ALA A 79 6.30 -3.30 -6.44
CA ALA A 79 7.44 -2.58 -7.02
C ALA A 79 7.48 -1.11 -6.59
N TYR A 80 6.32 -0.47 -6.54
CA TYR A 80 6.17 0.91 -6.08
C TYR A 80 6.55 1.06 -4.60
N TRP A 81 6.08 0.16 -3.75
CA TRP A 81 6.37 0.14 -2.33
C TRP A 81 7.84 -0.20 -2.03
N ASP A 82 8.42 -1.14 -2.75
CA ASP A 82 9.84 -1.48 -2.60
C ASP A 82 10.72 -0.26 -2.87
N TYR A 83 10.45 0.43 -3.95
CA TYR A 83 11.22 1.60 -4.35
C TYR A 83 11.03 2.79 -3.40
N TYR A 84 9.79 3.19 -3.17
CA TYR A 84 9.50 4.37 -2.35
C TYR A 84 9.57 4.09 -0.84
N GLY A 85 9.38 2.87 -0.42
CA GLY A 85 9.66 2.43 0.94
C GLY A 85 11.15 2.48 1.27
N HIS A 86 12.00 2.10 0.32
CA HIS A 86 13.45 2.28 0.47
C HIS A 86 13.85 3.76 0.51
N ARG A 87 13.28 4.58 -0.36
CA ARG A 87 13.49 6.04 -0.31
C ARG A 87 13.07 6.63 1.05
N TYR A 88 11.93 6.20 1.58
CA TYR A 88 11.51 6.57 2.94
C TYR A 88 12.55 6.18 3.98
N TYR A 89 13.08 4.96 3.91
CA TYR A 89 14.13 4.50 4.82
C TYR A 89 15.38 5.40 4.77
N LEU A 90 15.80 5.80 3.60
CA LEU A 90 16.96 6.70 3.45
C LEU A 90 16.71 8.08 4.07
N LEU A 91 15.48 8.58 3.99
CA LEU A 91 15.09 9.90 4.52
C LEU A 91 14.78 9.88 6.02
N ALA A 92 14.00 8.90 6.48
CA ALA A 92 13.47 8.84 7.84
C ALA A 92 14.29 7.97 8.79
N LYS A 93 15.25 7.19 8.26
CA LYS A 93 16.08 6.25 9.02
C LYS A 93 15.30 5.18 9.76
N LYS A 94 14.12 4.85 9.26
CA LYS A 94 13.24 3.77 9.76
C LYS A 94 12.64 3.01 8.58
N ARG A 95 12.31 1.73 8.79
CA ARG A 95 11.57 0.95 7.79
C ARG A 95 10.17 1.51 7.59
N ALA A 96 9.71 1.49 6.35
CA ALA A 96 8.33 1.81 6.03
C ALA A 96 7.40 0.75 6.63
N ASP A 97 6.48 1.19 7.47
CA ASP A 97 5.41 0.35 8.02
C ASP A 97 4.15 0.42 7.13
N ALA A 98 3.10 -0.30 7.51
CA ALA A 98 1.85 -0.31 6.78
C ALA A 98 1.25 1.09 6.60
N GLN A 99 1.36 1.96 7.62
CA GLN A 99 0.89 3.34 7.54
C GLN A 99 1.62 4.13 6.45
N VAL A 100 2.95 4.04 6.43
CA VAL A 100 3.77 4.74 5.45
C VAL A 100 3.43 4.27 4.03
N LEU A 101 3.32 2.96 3.82
CA LEU A 101 3.05 2.40 2.48
C LEU A 101 1.63 2.70 1.99
N ALA A 102 0.62 2.61 2.85
CA ALA A 102 -0.74 3.00 2.50
C ALA A 102 -0.80 4.49 2.10
N ARG A 103 -0.10 5.34 2.82
CA ARG A 103 -0.06 6.78 2.52
C ARG A 103 0.74 7.09 1.25
N ILE A 104 1.79 6.33 0.95
CA ILE A 104 2.51 6.41 -0.33
C ILE A 104 1.59 5.95 -1.47
N HIS A 105 0.84 4.86 -1.30
CA HIS A 105 -0.12 4.41 -2.30
C HIS A 105 -1.15 5.49 -2.66
N ASN A 106 -1.72 6.15 -1.67
CA ASN A 106 -2.75 7.17 -1.86
C ASN A 106 -2.20 8.52 -2.33
N GLY A 107 -1.08 8.96 -1.78
CA GLY A 107 -0.56 10.32 -1.95
C GLY A 107 0.70 10.44 -2.81
N GLY A 108 1.17 9.35 -3.39
CA GLY A 108 2.41 9.32 -4.17
C GLY A 108 3.68 9.22 -3.32
N PRO A 109 4.86 9.44 -3.92
CA PRO A 109 6.16 9.22 -3.26
C PRO A 109 6.34 9.94 -1.92
N ASP A 110 5.72 11.10 -1.76
CA ASP A 110 5.76 11.90 -0.54
C ASP A 110 4.46 11.81 0.29
N GLY A 111 3.58 10.87 -0.05
CA GLY A 111 2.29 10.69 0.62
C GLY A 111 2.41 10.47 2.13
N TRP A 112 3.46 9.80 2.57
CA TRP A 112 3.72 9.49 3.97
C TRP A 112 3.84 10.73 4.88
N ARG A 113 4.21 11.89 4.34
CA ARG A 113 4.34 13.15 5.08
C ARG A 113 3.24 14.16 4.80
N ARG A 114 2.32 13.87 3.87
CA ARG A 114 1.19 14.77 3.54
C ARG A 114 0.08 14.64 4.57
N PRO A 115 -0.38 15.72 5.20
CA PRO A 115 -1.53 15.67 6.13
C PRO A 115 -2.80 15.11 5.48
N SER A 116 -3.00 15.36 4.18
CA SER A 116 -4.17 14.90 3.42
C SER A 116 -4.33 13.37 3.34
N THR A 117 -3.25 12.61 3.52
CA THR A 117 -3.31 11.14 3.47
C THR A 117 -3.60 10.48 4.83
N ARG A 118 -3.72 11.26 5.91
CA ARG A 118 -4.00 10.71 7.25
C ARG A 118 -5.37 10.07 7.33
N ALA A 119 -6.39 10.71 6.78
CA ALA A 119 -7.74 10.16 6.76
C ALA A 119 -7.81 8.84 5.96
N TYR A 120 -7.07 8.75 4.86
CA TYR A 120 -6.94 7.51 4.11
C TYR A 120 -6.36 6.39 4.97
N TRP A 121 -5.27 6.65 5.68
CA TRP A 121 -4.68 5.66 6.59
C TRP A 121 -5.67 5.17 7.65
N TYR A 122 -6.45 6.04 8.26
CA TYR A 122 -7.44 5.62 9.25
C TYR A 122 -8.49 4.66 8.67
N ARG A 123 -8.90 4.86 7.42
CA ARG A 123 -9.81 3.94 6.72
C ARG A 123 -9.13 2.59 6.45
N VAL A 124 -7.90 2.60 5.98
CA VAL A 124 -7.12 1.36 5.76
C VAL A 124 -6.91 0.61 7.08
N LYS A 125 -6.56 1.30 8.13
CA LYS A 125 -6.42 0.72 9.48
C LYS A 125 -7.71 0.06 9.95
N SER A 126 -8.85 0.71 9.78
CA SER A 126 -10.16 0.15 10.12
C SER A 126 -10.46 -1.12 9.30
N ALA A 127 -10.13 -1.13 8.01
CA ALA A 127 -10.29 -2.31 7.18
C ALA A 127 -9.37 -3.45 7.60
N LEU A 128 -8.12 -3.16 7.97
CA LEU A 128 -7.18 -4.15 8.51
C LEU A 128 -7.75 -4.82 9.78
N ILE A 129 -8.28 -4.02 10.70
CA ILE A 129 -8.89 -4.52 11.92
C ILE A 129 -10.12 -5.38 11.60
N ALA A 130 -10.99 -4.93 10.71
CA ALA A 130 -12.18 -5.68 10.29
C ALA A 130 -11.82 -7.01 9.61
N ASN A 131 -10.70 -7.06 8.90
CA ASN A 131 -10.17 -8.28 8.27
C ASN A 131 -9.42 -9.20 9.27
N GLY A 132 -9.40 -8.88 10.57
CA GLY A 132 -8.71 -9.66 11.59
C GLY A 132 -7.22 -9.42 11.70
N CYS A 133 -6.69 -8.40 11.02
CA CYS A 133 -5.29 -8.02 11.07
C CYS A 133 -5.07 -7.00 12.19
N GLY A 134 -4.46 -7.39 13.31
CA GLY A 134 -4.03 -6.42 14.32
C GLY A 134 -4.91 -6.28 15.55
N GLY A 135 -5.59 -7.32 15.94
CA GLY A 135 -6.28 -7.36 17.21
C GLY A 135 -6.11 -8.71 17.89
N ALA A 136 -5.42 -8.75 19.01
CA ALA A 136 -5.82 -9.75 20.01
C ALA A 136 -7.21 -9.34 20.48
N ARG A 137 -8.19 -10.23 20.32
CA ARG A 137 -9.49 -10.10 20.96
C ARG A 137 -9.31 -10.20 22.46
#